data_f9819cbbad8c3baa4c9a93fe8383fcb2
#
_entry.id   f9819cbbad8c3baa4c9a93fe8383fcb2
#
_cell.length_a   1.000
_cell.length_b   1.000
_cell.length_c   1.000
_cell.angle_alpha   90.00
_cell.angle_beta   90.00
_cell.angle_gamma   90.00
#
_symmetry.space_group_name_H-M   'P 1'
#
loop_
_entity.id
_entity.type
_entity.pdbx_description
1 polymer ?
#
loop_
_entity_poly.entity_id
_entity_poly.type
_entity_poly.pdbx_seq_one_letter_code
_entity_poly.pdbx_strand_id
1 'polypeptide(L)'
;MKRFFQIFVPIVLVTTGFLLFRYFIASAPEPRSRPSINTTPEVVARKLETENYEITLKSQGTVQARTTSNLIPEIRGRIMKVASNFREGEFIEEGDVLIEIDDSDYQTELIVADANLAQAELREYEEAARYEQAKLDWARLNPDQEANPLTLREPQIKQARAATASAAARLENAKRNLERTKIRAPFAGRILTKNVDVGQYVSPGNQLARIYAVDFAEVRLPLTATQYSFLDLPWIYRGENAALREGPLVTLKSTVGGDTHEWRGRIVRDGGSVDTKSRQMFVVAQIRNPYGRTEEGRPPMKVGSFVQAEISGKTLEDVYVIPRVLLRENEYVLLVDGENYLERKSVNVAWETDDVIVVDRGLSAGDKLCLTEVPFALEGWPVNVTNESGIEIAAVVDESAPARTRPPRAPAGGGGISSVVDGLIAVGGDKLPAELKAKLEDLKTSNDFSKMLPVRGEFLEWAEANDIEVPTGGGGRGGRGGGGGGRGGF
;
A
#
# COMPACT_ATOMS: atom_id res chain seq x y z
N MET A 1 -87.99 30.42 -56.50
CA MET A 1 -86.62 29.97 -56.80
C MET A 1 -85.62 30.21 -55.65
N LYS A 2 -85.60 31.33 -54.89
CA LYS A 2 -84.64 31.60 -53.80
C LYS A 2 -84.68 30.61 -52.63
N ARG A 3 -85.83 30.08 -52.21
CA ARG A 3 -85.92 29.11 -51.07
C ARG A 3 -85.41 27.70 -51.39
N PHE A 4 -85.41 27.30 -52.65
CA PHE A 4 -84.94 26.00 -53.09
C PHE A 4 -83.37 25.97 -53.04
N PHE A 5 -82.76 27.08 -53.39
CA PHE A 5 -81.33 27.24 -53.37
C PHE A 5 -80.69 27.25 -51.94
N GLN A 6 -81.46 27.78 -50.97
CA GLN A 6 -81.02 27.85 -49.53
C GLN A 6 -80.99 26.47 -48.86
N ILE A 7 -81.73 25.49 -49.31
CA ILE A 7 -81.79 24.14 -48.76
C ILE A 7 -80.87 23.22 -49.57
N PHE A 8 -80.76 23.43 -50.87
CA PHE A 8 -79.95 22.54 -51.74
C PHE A 8 -78.46 22.72 -51.59
N VAL A 9 -77.97 23.94 -51.42
CA VAL A 9 -76.51 24.23 -51.26
C VAL A 9 -75.94 23.60 -50.02
N PRO A 10 -76.47 23.66 -48.80
CA PRO A 10 -75.90 22.96 -47.64
C PRO A 10 -75.97 21.45 -47.75
N ILE A 11 -76.99 20.87 -48.40
CA ILE A 11 -77.01 19.41 -48.59
C ILE A 11 -75.94 18.94 -49.55
N VAL A 12 -75.69 19.68 -50.64
CA VAL A 12 -74.56 19.37 -51.55
C VAL A 12 -73.20 19.51 -50.83
N LEU A 13 -73.04 20.53 -49.99
CA LEU A 13 -71.80 20.74 -49.20
C LEU A 13 -71.55 19.61 -48.20
N VAL A 14 -72.63 19.16 -47.52
CA VAL A 14 -72.51 18.02 -46.58
C VAL A 14 -72.20 16.70 -47.31
N THR A 15 -72.87 16.43 -48.44
CA THR A 15 -72.62 15.21 -49.24
C THR A 15 -71.26 15.22 -49.87
N THR A 16 -70.79 16.39 -50.36
CA THR A 16 -69.41 16.50 -50.90
C THR A 16 -68.40 16.37 -49.79
N GLY A 17 -68.64 16.96 -48.62
CA GLY A 17 -67.74 16.79 -47.44
C GLY A 17 -67.68 15.34 -46.95
N PHE A 18 -68.80 14.61 -46.95
CA PHE A 18 -68.83 13.19 -46.59
C PHE A 18 -68.12 12.29 -47.63
N LEU A 19 -68.25 12.58 -48.92
CA LEU A 19 -67.58 11.90 -49.98
C LEU A 19 -66.05 12.13 -49.92
N LEU A 20 -65.58 13.37 -49.64
CA LEU A 20 -64.18 13.70 -49.45
C LEU A 20 -63.63 13.01 -48.19
N PHE A 21 -64.38 12.99 -47.10
CA PHE A 21 -64.03 12.30 -45.88
C PHE A 21 -63.81 10.77 -46.09
N ARG A 22 -64.75 10.14 -46.80
CA ARG A 22 -64.68 8.75 -47.21
C ARG A 22 -63.48 8.48 -48.14
N TYR A 23 -63.20 9.38 -49.07
CA TYR A 23 -62.07 9.32 -49.95
C TYR A 23 -60.72 9.41 -49.17
N PHE A 24 -60.58 10.32 -48.22
CA PHE A 24 -59.44 10.48 -47.37
C PHE A 24 -59.22 9.26 -46.45
N ILE A 25 -60.29 8.69 -45.89
CA ILE A 25 -60.17 7.45 -45.10
C ILE A 25 -59.76 6.26 -45.96
N ALA A 26 -60.29 6.15 -47.15
CA ALA A 26 -59.96 5.07 -48.08
C ALA A 26 -58.54 5.21 -48.71
N SER A 27 -58.08 6.48 -48.81
CA SER A 27 -56.71 6.79 -49.28
C SER A 27 -55.67 6.87 -48.17
N ALA A 28 -56.06 6.66 -46.91
CA ALA A 28 -55.08 6.62 -45.78
C ALA A 28 -54.16 5.44 -46.01
N PRO A 29 -52.82 5.67 -46.10
CA PRO A 29 -51.89 4.58 -46.22
C PRO A 29 -52.05 3.64 -45.03
N GLU A 30 -52.20 2.35 -45.27
CA GLU A 30 -52.24 1.37 -44.20
C GLU A 30 -51.03 1.60 -43.28
N PRO A 31 -51.22 1.64 -41.96
CA PRO A 31 -50.12 1.77 -41.05
C PRO A 31 -49.17 0.60 -41.33
N ARG A 32 -47.94 0.90 -41.79
CA ARG A 32 -46.93 -0.10 -42.01
C ARG A 32 -46.79 -0.82 -40.69
N SER A 33 -47.30 -2.04 -40.59
CA SER A 33 -46.99 -2.95 -39.51
C SER A 33 -45.45 -3.08 -39.47
N ARG A 34 -44.81 -2.47 -38.48
CA ARG A 34 -43.39 -2.77 -38.24
C ARG A 34 -43.29 -4.29 -38.10
N PRO A 35 -42.50 -4.95 -38.90
CA PRO A 35 -42.28 -6.37 -38.66
C PRO A 35 -41.84 -6.47 -37.19
N SER A 36 -42.55 -7.22 -36.37
CA SER A 36 -42.09 -7.65 -35.08
C SER A 36 -40.88 -8.51 -35.38
N ILE A 37 -39.67 -7.94 -35.29
CA ILE A 37 -38.46 -8.68 -35.32
C ILE A 37 -38.45 -9.44 -34.00
N ASN A 38 -39.11 -10.58 -33.93
CA ASN A 38 -38.93 -11.59 -32.92
C ASN A 38 -37.60 -12.28 -33.18
N THR A 39 -36.52 -11.53 -33.17
CA THR A 39 -35.19 -12.14 -33.15
C THR A 39 -34.95 -12.59 -31.71
N THR A 40 -35.15 -13.91 -31.50
CA THR A 40 -34.64 -14.57 -30.30
C THR A 40 -33.15 -14.25 -30.23
N PRO A 41 -32.66 -13.61 -29.15
CA PRO A 41 -31.25 -13.24 -29.04
C PRO A 41 -30.39 -14.53 -29.07
N GLU A 42 -29.31 -14.45 -29.79
CA GLU A 42 -28.30 -15.52 -29.79
C GLU A 42 -27.41 -15.31 -28.58
N VAL A 43 -27.31 -16.34 -27.72
CA VAL A 43 -26.52 -16.28 -26.46
C VAL A 43 -25.52 -17.44 -26.44
N VAL A 44 -24.35 -17.14 -25.93
CA VAL A 44 -23.32 -18.13 -25.60
C VAL A 44 -23.55 -18.62 -24.20
N ALA A 45 -23.67 -19.92 -24.01
CA ALA A 45 -23.83 -20.51 -22.68
C ALA A 45 -22.69 -21.47 -22.35
N ARG A 46 -22.19 -21.39 -21.12
CA ARG A 46 -21.16 -22.29 -20.59
C ARG A 46 -21.77 -23.12 -19.45
N LYS A 47 -21.45 -24.41 -19.47
CA LYS A 47 -21.77 -25.30 -18.36
C LYS A 47 -20.88 -24.96 -17.16
N LEU A 48 -21.48 -24.77 -16.00
CA LEU A 48 -20.77 -24.49 -14.76
C LEU A 48 -20.20 -25.79 -14.16
N GLU A 49 -18.94 -25.68 -13.74
CA GLU A 49 -18.22 -26.70 -12.98
C GLU A 49 -17.68 -26.05 -11.71
N THR A 50 -17.59 -26.82 -10.62
CA THR A 50 -16.97 -26.34 -9.39
C THR A 50 -15.46 -26.39 -9.51
N GLU A 51 -14.79 -25.41 -8.92
CA GLU A 51 -13.33 -25.37 -8.81
C GLU A 51 -12.89 -24.85 -7.45
N ASN A 52 -11.64 -25.12 -7.09
CA ASN A 52 -11.05 -24.60 -5.87
C ASN A 52 -10.40 -23.24 -6.20
N TYR A 53 -10.76 -22.21 -5.48
CA TYR A 53 -10.27 -20.85 -5.69
C TYR A 53 -9.45 -20.35 -4.53
N GLU A 54 -8.16 -20.08 -4.74
CA GLU A 54 -7.28 -19.46 -3.74
C GLU A 54 -7.49 -17.95 -3.74
N ILE A 55 -7.96 -17.43 -2.61
CA ILE A 55 -8.18 -15.98 -2.44
C ILE A 55 -6.85 -15.26 -2.35
N THR A 56 -6.66 -14.26 -3.20
CA THR A 56 -5.53 -13.33 -3.11
C THR A 56 -6.00 -11.99 -2.59
N LEU A 57 -5.49 -11.60 -1.43
CA LEU A 57 -5.82 -10.33 -0.78
C LEU A 57 -4.82 -9.25 -1.20
N LYS A 58 -5.32 -8.17 -1.77
CA LYS A 58 -4.51 -7.00 -2.15
C LYS A 58 -4.49 -5.98 -1.01
N SER A 59 -3.31 -5.52 -0.66
CA SER A 59 -3.09 -4.44 0.32
C SER A 59 -1.87 -3.61 -0.08
N GLN A 60 -1.57 -2.59 0.70
CA GLN A 60 -0.42 -1.73 0.43
C GLN A 60 0.13 -1.16 1.74
N GLY A 61 1.43 -0.86 1.75
CA GLY A 61 2.06 -0.37 2.96
C GLY A 61 3.42 0.24 2.71
N THR A 62 4.01 0.76 3.79
CA THR A 62 5.38 1.30 3.76
C THR A 62 6.31 0.34 4.49
N VAL A 63 7.45 0.10 3.88
CA VAL A 63 8.52 -0.73 4.45
C VAL A 63 9.12 -0.04 5.66
N GLN A 64 9.20 -0.74 6.77
CA GLN A 64 9.79 -0.27 8.03
C GLN A 64 10.86 -1.26 8.49
N ALA A 65 11.85 -0.77 9.20
CA ALA A 65 12.78 -1.66 9.90
C ALA A 65 12.07 -2.26 11.12
N ARG A 66 12.38 -3.52 11.45
CA ARG A 66 11.86 -4.15 12.67
C ARG A 66 12.31 -3.44 13.93
N THR A 67 13.56 -3.00 13.95
CA THR A 67 14.17 -2.31 15.10
C THR A 67 14.80 -1.01 14.63
N THR A 68 14.49 0.07 15.33
CA THR A 68 15.14 1.38 15.17
C THR A 68 15.62 1.84 16.55
N SER A 69 16.87 2.26 16.67
CA SER A 69 17.45 2.70 17.94
C SER A 69 18.14 4.06 17.79
N ASN A 70 18.05 4.85 18.83
CA ASN A 70 18.86 6.06 18.96
C ASN A 70 20.15 5.70 19.69
N LEU A 71 21.29 5.99 19.10
CA LEU A 71 22.59 5.82 19.70
C LEU A 71 22.85 7.02 20.62
N ILE A 72 22.99 6.74 21.92
CA ILE A 72 23.15 7.77 22.97
C ILE A 72 24.36 7.39 23.82
N PRO A 73 25.28 8.34 24.18
CA PRO A 73 26.39 8.06 25.04
C PRO A 73 25.92 7.88 26.50
N GLU A 74 26.53 6.96 27.22
CA GLU A 74 26.27 6.75 28.65
C GLU A 74 27.19 7.60 29.54
N ILE A 75 28.26 8.13 28.92
CA ILE A 75 29.26 8.97 29.57
C ILE A 75 29.41 10.31 28.84
N ARG A 76 30.12 11.24 29.43
CA ARG A 76 30.43 12.55 28.83
C ARG A 76 31.87 12.62 28.37
N GLY A 77 32.14 13.42 27.36
CA GLY A 77 33.51 13.69 26.90
C GLY A 77 33.51 14.26 25.48
N ARG A 78 34.74 14.53 25.00
CA ARG A 78 34.94 15.02 23.63
C ARG A 78 35.10 13.82 22.68
N ILE A 79 34.49 13.88 21.50
CA ILE A 79 34.69 12.88 20.45
C ILE A 79 36.07 13.06 19.87
N MET A 80 36.92 12.04 20.03
CA MET A 80 38.28 12.02 19.50
C MET A 80 38.34 11.39 18.12
N LYS A 81 37.49 10.38 17.86
CA LYS A 81 37.49 9.67 16.59
C LYS A 81 36.09 9.22 16.23
N VAL A 82 35.82 9.23 14.94
CA VAL A 82 34.60 8.72 14.32
C VAL A 82 35.00 7.73 13.23
N ALA A 83 34.40 6.55 13.24
CA ALA A 83 34.69 5.52 12.26
C ALA A 83 34.37 5.97 10.82
N SER A 84 35.11 5.49 9.85
CA SER A 84 34.93 5.88 8.43
C SER A 84 33.57 5.44 7.86
N ASN A 85 33.02 4.33 8.35
CA ASN A 85 31.70 3.80 8.03
C ASN A 85 30.57 4.45 8.85
N PHE A 86 30.86 5.39 9.76
CA PHE A 86 29.83 6.14 10.50
C PHE A 86 29.32 7.34 9.70
N ARG A 87 28.63 7.05 8.60
CA ARG A 87 27.98 8.02 7.70
C ARG A 87 26.54 7.61 7.42
N GLU A 88 25.68 8.58 7.13
CA GLU A 88 24.32 8.30 6.75
C GLU A 88 24.24 7.37 5.54
N GLY A 89 23.42 6.32 5.67
CA GLY A 89 23.25 5.32 4.63
C GLY A 89 24.30 4.20 4.61
N GLU A 90 25.37 4.24 5.40
CA GLU A 90 26.37 3.17 5.48
C GLU A 90 25.92 2.02 6.39
N PHE A 91 26.44 0.83 6.10
CA PHE A 91 26.21 -0.35 6.92
C PHE A 91 27.20 -0.41 8.08
N ILE A 92 26.72 -0.96 9.20
CA ILE A 92 27.48 -1.20 10.42
C ILE A 92 27.21 -2.64 10.88
N GLU A 93 28.23 -3.29 11.41
CA GLU A 93 28.12 -4.62 12.00
C GLU A 93 28.00 -4.53 13.52
N GLU A 94 27.39 -5.55 14.14
CA GLU A 94 27.28 -5.64 15.59
C GLU A 94 28.66 -5.60 16.26
N GLY A 95 28.83 -4.73 17.26
CA GLY A 95 30.10 -4.56 17.98
C GLY A 95 31.08 -3.57 17.35
N ASP A 96 30.83 -3.09 16.11
CA ASP A 96 31.69 -2.07 15.49
C ASP A 96 31.84 -0.85 16.39
N VAL A 97 33.06 -0.35 16.57
CA VAL A 97 33.32 0.92 17.27
C VAL A 97 33.03 2.07 16.33
N LEU A 98 31.95 2.77 16.57
CA LEU A 98 31.47 3.88 15.73
C LEU A 98 32.08 5.21 16.13
N ILE A 99 32.23 5.44 17.44
CA ILE A 99 32.72 6.69 18.03
C ILE A 99 33.62 6.37 19.20
N GLU A 100 34.77 7.07 19.30
CA GLU A 100 35.64 7.04 20.45
C GLU A 100 35.59 8.40 21.15
N ILE A 101 35.21 8.38 22.43
CA ILE A 101 35.23 9.55 23.33
C ILE A 101 36.59 9.58 24.03
N ASP A 102 37.07 10.78 24.39
CA ASP A 102 38.30 10.96 25.17
C ASP A 102 38.28 10.10 26.44
N ASP A 103 39.18 9.16 26.53
CA ASP A 103 39.25 8.16 27.60
C ASP A 103 40.26 8.47 28.69
N SER A 104 41.02 9.59 28.54
CA SER A 104 42.15 9.94 29.44
C SER A 104 41.76 10.02 30.90
N ASP A 105 40.63 10.67 31.20
CA ASP A 105 40.13 10.80 32.58
C ASP A 105 39.66 9.44 33.12
N TYR A 106 39.03 8.62 32.29
CA TYR A 106 38.52 7.30 32.65
C TYR A 106 39.65 6.28 32.86
N GLN A 107 40.74 6.36 32.08
CA GLN A 107 41.96 5.57 32.32
C GLN A 107 42.58 5.93 33.66
N THR A 108 42.64 7.23 34.00
CA THR A 108 43.14 7.70 35.31
C THR A 108 42.26 7.17 36.43
N GLU A 109 40.93 7.25 36.31
CA GLU A 109 39.99 6.72 37.31
C GLU A 109 40.18 5.22 37.51
N LEU A 110 40.40 4.46 36.44
CA LEU A 110 40.70 3.01 36.49
C LEU A 110 41.94 2.73 37.29
N ILE A 111 43.06 3.42 37.01
CA ILE A 111 44.35 3.22 37.72
C ILE A 111 44.17 3.55 39.20
N VAL A 112 43.48 4.63 39.55
CA VAL A 112 43.21 4.99 40.95
C VAL A 112 42.33 3.94 41.65
N ALA A 113 41.31 3.44 41.00
CA ALA A 113 40.46 2.36 41.54
C ALA A 113 41.20 1.06 41.78
N ASP A 114 42.08 0.69 40.85
CA ASP A 114 42.94 -0.49 40.98
C ASP A 114 43.93 -0.39 42.16
N ALA A 115 44.58 0.78 42.33
CA ALA A 115 45.46 1.04 43.47
C ALA A 115 44.70 1.00 44.84
N ASN A 116 43.46 1.50 44.86
CA ASN A 116 42.60 1.42 46.05
C ASN A 116 42.19 0.00 46.40
N LEU A 117 41.94 -0.84 45.40
CA LEU A 117 41.66 -2.27 45.63
C LEU A 117 42.89 -2.97 46.20
N ALA A 118 44.06 -2.81 45.60
CA ALA A 118 45.31 -3.39 46.13
C ALA A 118 45.60 -2.99 47.59
N GLN A 119 45.33 -1.75 47.93
CA GLN A 119 45.45 -1.26 49.34
C GLN A 119 44.40 -1.91 50.28
N ALA A 120 43.17 -2.12 49.83
CA ALA A 120 42.16 -2.79 50.63
C ALA A 120 42.45 -4.26 50.84
N GLU A 121 42.92 -4.95 49.77
CA GLU A 121 43.36 -6.35 49.81
C GLU A 121 44.53 -6.54 50.82
N LEU A 122 45.51 -5.65 50.77
CA LEU A 122 46.63 -5.73 51.72
C LEU A 122 46.10 -5.65 53.19
N ARG A 123 45.18 -4.73 53.47
CA ARG A 123 44.57 -4.59 54.82
C ARG A 123 43.77 -5.85 55.20
N GLU A 124 43.07 -6.44 54.28
CA GLU A 124 42.34 -7.69 54.50
C GLU A 124 43.29 -8.84 54.84
N TYR A 125 44.38 -8.99 54.10
CA TYR A 125 45.41 -9.99 54.39
C TYR A 125 46.05 -9.80 55.79
N GLU A 126 46.36 -8.54 56.17
CA GLU A 126 46.86 -8.21 57.50
C GLU A 126 45.87 -8.60 58.60
N GLU A 127 44.59 -8.22 58.47
CA GLU A 127 43.57 -8.55 59.49
C GLU A 127 43.23 -10.05 59.49
N ALA A 128 43.30 -10.74 58.35
CA ALA A 128 43.13 -12.18 58.27
C ALA A 128 44.26 -12.91 59.03
N ALA A 129 45.52 -12.48 58.87
CA ALA A 129 46.65 -13.05 59.61
C ALA A 129 46.51 -12.82 61.11
N ARG A 130 46.09 -11.63 61.52
CA ARG A 130 45.84 -11.30 62.95
C ARG A 130 44.65 -12.11 63.54
N TYR A 131 43.60 -12.36 62.76
CA TYR A 131 42.50 -13.20 63.17
C TYR A 131 42.94 -14.67 63.38
N GLU A 132 43.68 -15.23 62.45
CA GLU A 132 44.18 -16.61 62.58
C GLU A 132 45.14 -16.74 63.79
N GLN A 133 46.02 -15.76 63.99
CA GLN A 133 46.89 -15.75 65.18
C GLN A 133 46.06 -15.68 66.45
N ALA A 134 45.12 -14.79 66.59
CA ALA A 134 44.24 -14.66 67.74
C ALA A 134 43.47 -15.96 68.04
N LYS A 135 43.02 -16.65 67.00
CA LYS A 135 42.35 -17.94 67.09
C LYS A 135 43.25 -19.04 67.63
N LEU A 136 44.51 -19.14 67.12
CA LEU A 136 45.52 -20.11 67.60
C LEU A 136 45.90 -19.83 69.04
N ASP A 137 46.15 -18.57 69.43
CA ASP A 137 46.52 -18.18 70.80
C ASP A 137 45.37 -18.47 71.76
N TRP A 138 44.12 -18.18 71.40
CA TRP A 138 42.96 -18.49 72.22
C TRP A 138 42.77 -19.99 72.43
N ALA A 139 42.83 -20.79 71.39
CA ALA A 139 42.72 -22.27 71.46
C ALA A 139 43.81 -22.89 72.37
N ARG A 140 45.01 -22.28 72.38
CA ARG A 140 46.11 -22.76 73.26
C ARG A 140 45.90 -22.37 74.72
N LEU A 141 45.36 -21.23 75.01
CA LEU A 141 45.16 -20.72 76.37
C LEU A 141 43.83 -21.15 77.02
N ASN A 142 42.83 -21.41 76.25
CA ASN A 142 41.46 -21.73 76.72
C ASN A 142 40.83 -22.89 75.91
N PRO A 143 41.29 -24.11 76.03
CA PRO A 143 40.91 -25.22 75.13
C PRO A 143 39.44 -25.61 75.23
N ASP A 144 38.76 -25.33 76.38
CA ASP A 144 37.38 -25.75 76.62
C ASP A 144 36.40 -24.55 76.61
N GLN A 145 36.78 -23.38 76.14
CA GLN A 145 35.92 -22.19 76.13
C GLN A 145 35.75 -21.66 74.71
N GLU A 146 34.50 -21.28 74.39
CA GLU A 146 34.24 -20.55 73.14
C GLU A 146 34.81 -19.13 73.23
N ALA A 147 35.46 -18.72 72.16
CA ALA A 147 36.03 -17.39 72.09
C ALA A 147 34.96 -16.31 71.81
N ASN A 148 35.08 -15.18 72.47
CA ASN A 148 34.28 -14.04 72.09
C ASN A 148 34.68 -13.50 70.70
N PRO A 149 33.70 -13.21 69.81
CA PRO A 149 33.99 -12.69 68.46
C PRO A 149 34.93 -11.45 68.45
N LEU A 150 34.86 -10.60 69.45
CA LEU A 150 35.77 -9.43 69.58
C LEU A 150 37.21 -9.86 69.89
N THR A 151 37.40 -10.91 70.68
CA THR A 151 38.73 -11.47 70.99
C THR A 151 39.38 -12.06 69.77
N LEU A 152 38.60 -12.71 68.94
CA LEU A 152 39.04 -13.28 67.63
C LEU A 152 39.15 -12.21 66.53
N ARG A 153 38.80 -10.96 66.78
CA ARG A 153 38.86 -9.89 65.77
C ARG A 153 37.89 -10.13 64.58
N GLU A 154 36.80 -10.91 64.78
CA GLU A 154 35.81 -11.20 63.71
C GLU A 154 35.20 -9.93 63.12
N PRO A 155 34.79 -8.89 63.89
CA PRO A 155 34.26 -7.66 63.31
C PRO A 155 35.28 -6.93 62.43
N GLN A 156 36.58 -6.97 62.79
CA GLN A 156 37.69 -6.29 62.08
C GLN A 156 37.94 -6.94 60.71
N ILE A 157 38.01 -8.29 60.67
CA ILE A 157 38.15 -8.99 59.38
C ILE A 157 36.92 -8.87 58.51
N LYS A 158 35.71 -8.87 59.09
CA LYS A 158 34.46 -8.59 58.37
C LYS A 158 34.45 -7.19 57.78
N GLN A 159 34.94 -6.19 58.53
CA GLN A 159 35.09 -4.83 58.04
C GLN A 159 36.11 -4.74 56.90
N ALA A 160 37.26 -5.39 57.00
CA ALA A 160 38.29 -5.39 55.98
C ALA A 160 37.75 -6.05 54.68
N ARG A 161 37.07 -7.19 54.77
CA ARG A 161 36.42 -7.84 53.61
C ARG A 161 35.39 -6.95 52.98
N ALA A 162 34.58 -6.25 53.75
CA ALA A 162 33.61 -5.30 53.20
C ALA A 162 34.28 -4.11 52.48
N ALA A 163 35.43 -3.65 52.97
CA ALA A 163 36.23 -2.61 52.33
C ALA A 163 36.83 -3.08 50.97
N THR A 164 37.37 -4.32 50.91
CA THR A 164 37.86 -4.94 49.68
C THR A 164 36.74 -5.12 48.68
N ALA A 165 35.58 -5.64 49.08
CA ALA A 165 34.43 -5.77 48.21
C ALA A 165 33.94 -4.41 47.64
N SER A 166 33.97 -3.35 48.48
CA SER A 166 33.62 -2.02 48.02
C SER A 166 34.63 -1.43 47.02
N ALA A 167 35.96 -1.67 47.25
CA ALA A 167 36.99 -1.25 46.30
C ALA A 167 36.94 -2.01 44.99
N ALA A 168 36.70 -3.31 45.04
CA ALA A 168 36.45 -4.14 43.82
C ALA A 168 35.24 -3.66 43.00
N ALA A 169 34.14 -3.30 43.66
CA ALA A 169 32.97 -2.74 42.97
C ALA A 169 33.28 -1.38 42.30
N ARG A 170 34.16 -0.57 42.89
CA ARG A 170 34.59 0.72 42.29
C ARG A 170 35.48 0.48 41.07
N LEU A 171 36.40 -0.49 41.15
CA LEU A 171 37.23 -0.89 40.00
C LEU A 171 36.38 -1.37 38.84
N GLU A 172 35.38 -2.21 39.09
CA GLU A 172 34.47 -2.69 38.04
C GLU A 172 33.63 -1.53 37.44
N ASN A 173 33.30 -0.55 38.24
CA ASN A 173 32.59 0.65 37.72
C ASN A 173 33.50 1.49 36.81
N ALA A 174 34.78 1.69 37.22
CA ALA A 174 35.75 2.41 36.40
C ALA A 174 36.05 1.67 35.09
N LYS A 175 36.16 0.33 35.10
CA LYS A 175 36.29 -0.48 33.90
C LYS A 175 35.11 -0.30 32.94
N ARG A 176 33.86 -0.36 33.45
CA ARG A 176 32.66 -0.13 32.63
C ARG A 176 32.64 1.28 32.06
N ASN A 177 33.03 2.28 32.82
CA ASN A 177 33.05 3.66 32.32
C ASN A 177 34.10 3.83 31.21
N LEU A 178 35.25 3.21 31.33
CA LEU A 178 36.28 3.19 30.28
C LEU A 178 35.77 2.46 29.03
N GLU A 179 35.08 1.32 29.15
CA GLU A 179 34.52 0.62 28.00
C GLU A 179 33.42 1.47 27.30
N ARG A 180 32.66 2.24 28.06
CA ARG A 180 31.61 3.16 27.53
C ARG A 180 32.17 4.35 26.74
N THR A 181 33.50 4.61 26.79
CA THR A 181 34.14 5.60 25.91
C THR A 181 34.09 5.16 24.44
N LYS A 182 33.97 3.86 24.18
CA LYS A 182 33.86 3.29 22.86
C LYS A 182 32.40 2.99 22.57
N ILE A 183 31.75 3.86 21.80
CA ILE A 183 30.36 3.69 21.40
C ILE A 183 30.31 2.65 20.28
N ARG A 184 29.66 1.52 20.58
CA ARG A 184 29.56 0.37 19.64
C ARG A 184 28.16 0.27 19.05
N ALA A 185 28.09 -0.34 17.87
CA ALA A 185 26.83 -0.74 17.26
C ALA A 185 26.18 -1.89 18.06
N PRO A 186 24.93 -1.76 18.52
CA PRO A 186 24.24 -2.78 19.30
C PRO A 186 23.72 -3.96 18.47
N PHE A 187 23.66 -3.81 17.15
CA PHE A 187 23.24 -4.82 16.17
C PHE A 187 23.74 -4.45 14.78
N ALA A 188 23.77 -5.41 13.87
CA ALA A 188 24.04 -5.17 12.46
C ALA A 188 22.93 -4.33 11.84
N GLY A 189 23.27 -3.21 11.24
CA GLY A 189 22.29 -2.23 10.83
C GLY A 189 22.80 -1.22 9.82
N ARG A 190 22.02 -0.14 9.70
CA ARG A 190 22.33 0.99 8.83
C ARG A 190 22.08 2.30 9.55
N ILE A 191 22.92 3.30 9.26
CA ILE A 191 22.78 4.63 9.87
C ILE A 191 21.74 5.42 9.10
N LEU A 192 20.72 5.91 9.81
CA LEU A 192 19.66 6.74 9.25
C LEU A 192 20.05 8.22 9.30
N THR A 193 20.51 8.70 10.48
CA THR A 193 20.98 10.08 10.68
C THR A 193 22.22 10.08 11.56
N LYS A 194 23.13 11.01 11.29
CA LYS A 194 24.33 11.29 12.07
C LYS A 194 24.24 12.72 12.62
N ASN A 195 24.31 12.90 13.95
CA ASN A 195 24.11 14.19 14.59
C ASN A 195 25.38 14.76 15.22
N VAL A 196 26.51 14.05 15.15
CA VAL A 196 27.75 14.46 15.83
C VAL A 196 28.97 14.30 14.95
N ASP A 197 30.05 15.05 15.26
CA ASP A 197 31.30 14.98 14.56
C ASP A 197 32.52 15.03 15.51
N VAL A 198 33.72 14.77 14.95
CA VAL A 198 35.00 14.82 15.70
C VAL A 198 35.19 16.20 16.34
N GLY A 199 35.67 16.21 17.58
CA GLY A 199 35.91 17.42 18.37
C GLY A 199 34.70 17.94 19.14
N GLN A 200 33.49 17.42 18.88
CA GLN A 200 32.28 17.81 19.59
C GLN A 200 32.28 17.20 21.00
N TYR A 201 31.76 17.98 21.97
CA TYR A 201 31.53 17.50 23.33
C TYR A 201 30.14 16.89 23.47
N VAL A 202 30.05 15.70 24.01
CA VAL A 202 28.80 14.95 24.21
C VAL A 202 28.60 14.58 25.67
N SER A 203 27.33 14.38 26.05
CA SER A 203 26.92 13.98 27.40
C SER A 203 25.73 13.00 27.32
N PRO A 204 25.45 12.26 28.41
CA PRO A 204 24.26 11.40 28.49
C PRO A 204 22.99 12.19 28.10
N GLY A 205 22.20 11.61 27.19
CA GLY A 205 21.02 12.25 26.62
C GLY A 205 21.20 12.89 25.25
N ASN A 206 22.44 13.17 24.80
CA ASN A 206 22.67 13.62 23.44
C ASN A 206 22.46 12.47 22.44
N GLN A 207 21.64 12.66 21.42
CA GLN A 207 21.48 11.69 20.35
C GLN A 207 22.65 11.80 19.38
N LEU A 208 23.49 10.76 19.31
CA LEU A 208 24.66 10.69 18.41
C LEU A 208 24.25 10.33 16.99
N ALA A 209 23.38 9.33 16.85
CA ALA A 209 22.87 8.83 15.59
C ALA A 209 21.52 8.14 15.79
N ARG A 210 20.81 7.94 14.68
CA ARG A 210 19.69 7.01 14.62
C ARG A 210 20.06 5.88 13.68
N ILE A 211 19.93 4.64 14.15
CA ILE A 211 20.29 3.43 13.43
C ILE A 211 19.08 2.50 13.33
N TYR A 212 19.05 1.67 12.32
CA TYR A 212 18.02 0.65 12.15
C TYR A 212 18.62 -0.68 11.73
N ALA A 213 17.99 -1.77 12.18
CA ALA A 213 18.42 -3.14 11.89
C ALA A 213 18.12 -3.52 10.44
N VAL A 214 18.98 -4.35 9.83
CA VAL A 214 18.89 -4.79 8.43
C VAL A 214 18.58 -6.28 8.28
N ASP A 215 18.38 -6.99 9.39
CA ASP A 215 18.04 -8.42 9.45
C ASP A 215 16.69 -8.72 8.83
N PHE A 216 15.69 -7.88 9.14
CA PHE A 216 14.33 -7.97 8.65
C PHE A 216 13.79 -6.60 8.24
N ALA A 217 13.00 -6.61 7.17
CA ALA A 217 12.07 -5.53 6.88
C ALA A 217 10.64 -5.96 7.24
N GLU A 218 9.87 -5.05 7.78
CA GLU A 218 8.46 -5.25 8.10
C GLU A 218 7.58 -4.29 7.28
N VAL A 219 6.42 -4.78 6.87
CA VAL A 219 5.41 -3.96 6.21
C VAL A 219 4.10 -4.12 6.95
N ARG A 220 3.55 -3.01 7.40
CA ARG A 220 2.24 -2.98 8.05
C ARG A 220 1.17 -2.83 6.97
N LEU A 221 0.34 -3.85 6.81
CA LEU A 221 -0.66 -3.98 5.77
C LEU A 221 -2.07 -3.84 6.35
N PRO A 222 -2.82 -2.79 5.98
CA PRO A 222 -4.21 -2.62 6.39
C PRO A 222 -5.12 -3.57 5.61
N LEU A 223 -6.05 -4.19 6.30
CA LEU A 223 -7.08 -5.07 5.74
C LEU A 223 -8.45 -4.70 6.29
N THR A 224 -9.47 -4.85 5.48
CA THR A 224 -10.86 -4.75 5.96
C THR A 224 -11.21 -5.98 6.83
N ALA A 225 -12.25 -5.88 7.63
CA ALA A 225 -12.71 -7.02 8.45
C ALA A 225 -13.08 -8.24 7.57
N THR A 226 -13.67 -8.00 6.40
CA THR A 226 -13.97 -9.06 5.43
C THR A 226 -12.70 -9.72 4.89
N GLN A 227 -11.73 -8.94 4.45
CA GLN A 227 -10.44 -9.48 3.98
C GLN A 227 -9.73 -10.27 5.08
N TYR A 228 -9.74 -9.76 6.32
CA TYR A 228 -9.10 -10.42 7.45
C TYR A 228 -9.70 -11.81 7.74
N SER A 229 -11.01 -12.00 7.55
CA SER A 229 -11.68 -13.29 7.77
C SER A 229 -11.21 -14.39 6.79
N PHE A 230 -10.69 -14.01 5.65
CA PHE A 230 -10.12 -14.91 4.65
C PHE A 230 -8.61 -15.19 4.84
N LEU A 231 -7.99 -14.64 5.88
CA LEU A 231 -6.64 -15.03 6.26
C LEU A 231 -6.67 -16.25 7.19
N ASP A 232 -5.76 -17.17 6.95
CA ASP A 232 -5.49 -18.27 7.87
C ASP A 232 -4.39 -17.86 8.86
N LEU A 233 -4.77 -16.97 9.78
CA LEU A 233 -3.88 -16.53 10.85
C LEU A 233 -4.16 -17.35 12.12
N PRO A 234 -3.13 -17.97 12.69
CA PRO A 234 -3.29 -18.64 13.99
C PRO A 234 -3.61 -17.59 15.06
N TRP A 235 -4.71 -17.79 15.78
CA TRP A 235 -5.02 -17.00 16.96
C TRP A 235 -3.93 -17.19 18.01
N ILE A 236 -3.33 -16.09 18.45
CA ILE A 236 -2.29 -16.10 19.47
C ILE A 236 -2.92 -15.68 20.79
N TYR A 237 -2.94 -16.59 21.75
CA TYR A 237 -3.43 -16.32 23.09
C TYR A 237 -2.28 -15.90 24.01
N ARG A 238 -2.62 -15.20 25.10
CA ARG A 238 -1.64 -14.80 26.11
C ARG A 238 -0.91 -16.02 26.69
N GLY A 239 0.42 -16.04 26.56
CA GLY A 239 1.26 -17.16 27.02
C GLY A 239 1.68 -18.15 25.93
N GLU A 240 1.18 -18.02 24.70
CA GLU A 240 1.63 -18.82 23.56
C GLU A 240 2.80 -18.15 22.84
N ASN A 241 3.77 -18.95 22.41
CA ASN A 241 4.90 -18.46 21.59
C ASN A 241 4.46 -18.31 20.12
N ALA A 242 4.32 -17.08 19.66
CA ALA A 242 4.02 -16.74 18.27
C ALA A 242 5.07 -17.22 17.26
N ALA A 243 6.28 -17.51 17.73
CA ALA A 243 7.46 -17.81 16.88
C ALA A 243 7.38 -19.16 16.16
N LEU A 244 6.41 -20.02 16.44
CA LEU A 244 6.35 -21.41 15.94
C LEU A 244 5.36 -21.64 14.80
N ARG A 245 4.61 -20.63 14.36
CA ARG A 245 3.60 -20.80 13.30
C ARG A 245 3.93 -19.92 12.11
N GLU A 246 4.16 -20.56 10.98
CA GLU A 246 4.35 -19.87 9.71
C GLU A 246 3.01 -19.35 9.21
N GLY A 247 2.87 -18.04 9.13
CA GLY A 247 1.69 -17.40 8.54
C GLY A 247 1.67 -17.43 7.01
N PRO A 248 0.61 -16.89 6.39
CA PRO A 248 0.43 -16.86 4.94
C PRO A 248 1.60 -16.22 4.21
N LEU A 249 1.84 -16.70 3.00
CA LEU A 249 2.82 -16.09 2.09
C LEU A 249 2.34 -14.70 1.65
N VAL A 250 3.28 -13.81 1.45
CA VAL A 250 3.02 -12.48 0.90
C VAL A 250 4.07 -12.16 -0.16
N THR A 251 3.61 -11.71 -1.32
CA THR A 251 4.45 -11.14 -2.37
C THR A 251 4.31 -9.62 -2.33
N LEU A 252 5.45 -8.95 -2.15
CA LEU A 252 5.51 -7.49 -2.10
C LEU A 252 6.08 -6.98 -3.41
N LYS A 253 5.39 -6.06 -4.05
CA LYS A 253 5.77 -5.47 -5.33
C LYS A 253 6.08 -3.99 -5.15
N SER A 254 7.21 -3.53 -5.69
CA SER A 254 7.57 -2.11 -5.70
C SER A 254 8.29 -1.76 -7.00
N THR A 255 7.99 -0.59 -7.52
CA THR A 255 8.65 -0.08 -8.73
C THR A 255 9.87 0.74 -8.34
N VAL A 256 11.05 0.31 -8.79
CA VAL A 256 12.32 0.99 -8.54
C VAL A 256 13.03 1.19 -9.88
N GLY A 257 13.32 2.45 -10.24
CA GLY A 257 14.01 2.77 -11.50
C GLY A 257 13.20 2.56 -12.77
N GLY A 258 11.87 2.31 -12.66
CA GLY A 258 10.99 2.00 -13.80
C GLY A 258 10.61 0.51 -13.88
N ASP A 259 11.37 -0.37 -13.22
CA ASP A 259 11.12 -1.80 -13.20
C ASP A 259 10.39 -2.19 -11.91
N THR A 260 9.45 -3.13 -12.02
CA THR A 260 8.74 -3.70 -10.87
C THR A 260 9.50 -4.92 -10.36
N HIS A 261 9.85 -4.88 -9.10
CA HIS A 261 10.55 -5.96 -8.40
C HIS A 261 9.65 -6.58 -7.35
N GLU A 262 9.86 -7.88 -7.13
CA GLU A 262 9.09 -8.67 -6.17
C GLU A 262 9.96 -9.18 -5.03
N TRP A 263 9.41 -9.13 -3.81
CA TRP A 263 10.03 -9.71 -2.61
C TRP A 263 9.02 -10.63 -1.95
N ARG A 264 9.46 -11.82 -1.61
CA ARG A 264 8.64 -12.81 -0.90
C ARG A 264 8.85 -12.67 0.60
N GLY A 265 7.77 -12.68 1.34
CA GLY A 265 7.75 -12.64 2.79
C GLY A 265 6.62 -13.49 3.35
N ARG A 266 6.39 -13.38 4.66
CA ARG A 266 5.29 -14.03 5.36
C ARG A 266 4.61 -13.08 6.32
N ILE A 267 3.33 -13.26 6.53
CA ILE A 267 2.62 -12.60 7.62
C ILE A 267 3.07 -13.28 8.92
N VAL A 268 3.63 -12.49 9.85
CA VAL A 268 4.18 -13.02 11.12
C VAL A 268 3.28 -12.78 12.31
N ARG A 269 2.44 -11.75 12.24
CA ARG A 269 1.50 -11.40 13.32
C ARG A 269 0.39 -10.48 12.82
N ASP A 270 -0.69 -10.43 13.57
CA ASP A 270 -1.64 -9.33 13.48
C ASP A 270 -1.11 -8.09 14.22
N GLY A 271 -1.72 -6.95 13.97
CA GLY A 271 -1.36 -5.69 14.62
C GLY A 271 -1.91 -5.55 16.05
N GLY A 272 -2.70 -6.51 16.53
CA GLY A 272 -3.28 -6.53 17.87
C GLY A 272 -4.28 -5.42 18.17
N SER A 273 -4.61 -4.57 17.20
CA SER A 273 -5.54 -3.46 17.35
C SER A 273 -6.27 -3.14 16.05
N VAL A 274 -7.49 -2.62 16.17
CA VAL A 274 -8.28 -2.10 15.05
C VAL A 274 -8.15 -0.58 15.05
N ASP A 275 -7.88 0.01 13.91
CA ASP A 275 -7.91 1.46 13.75
C ASP A 275 -9.36 1.96 13.84
N THR A 276 -9.64 2.80 14.83
CA THR A 276 -11.01 3.25 15.12
C THR A 276 -11.58 4.21 14.08
N LYS A 277 -10.74 4.86 13.28
CA LYS A 277 -11.16 5.80 12.24
C LYS A 277 -11.46 5.08 10.93
N SER A 278 -10.54 4.25 10.48
CA SER A 278 -10.68 3.49 9.22
C SER A 278 -11.39 2.16 9.39
N ARG A 279 -11.55 1.64 10.62
CA ARG A 279 -12.05 0.30 10.96
C ARG A 279 -11.24 -0.83 10.31
N GLN A 280 -9.98 -0.57 10.00
CA GLN A 280 -9.08 -1.54 9.40
C GLN A 280 -8.32 -2.31 10.49
N MET A 281 -8.09 -3.57 10.21
CA MET A 281 -7.18 -4.43 10.94
C MET A 281 -5.82 -4.42 10.25
N PHE A 282 -4.74 -4.52 11.01
CA PHE A 282 -3.41 -4.54 10.43
C PHE A 282 -2.78 -5.90 10.60
N VAL A 283 -2.09 -6.35 9.57
CA VAL A 283 -1.19 -7.50 9.64
C VAL A 283 0.22 -7.05 9.30
N VAL A 284 1.21 -7.75 9.87
CA VAL A 284 2.62 -7.42 9.65
C VAL A 284 3.26 -8.51 8.80
N ALA A 285 3.66 -8.10 7.60
CA ALA A 285 4.48 -8.90 6.71
C ALA A 285 5.96 -8.70 7.06
N GLN A 286 6.72 -9.77 7.10
CA GLN A 286 8.16 -9.76 7.36
C GLN A 286 8.94 -10.37 6.20
N ILE A 287 9.99 -9.69 5.77
CA ILE A 287 10.90 -10.11 4.74
C ILE A 287 12.27 -10.33 5.40
N ARG A 288 12.83 -11.52 5.20
CA ARG A 288 14.18 -11.85 5.69
C ARG A 288 15.24 -11.31 4.74
N ASN A 289 16.31 -10.77 5.30
CA ASN A 289 17.48 -10.29 4.56
C ASN A 289 17.12 -9.37 3.36
N PRO A 290 16.42 -8.25 3.60
CA PRO A 290 15.90 -7.37 2.55
C PRO A 290 17.01 -6.68 1.74
N TYR A 291 18.24 -6.68 2.26
CA TYR A 291 19.44 -6.08 1.65
C TYR A 291 20.38 -7.12 1.05
N GLY A 292 20.06 -8.41 1.17
CA GLY A 292 20.88 -9.49 0.63
C GLY A 292 20.94 -9.45 -0.90
N ARG A 293 22.11 -9.79 -1.44
CA ARG A 293 22.30 -9.93 -2.89
C ARG A 293 21.60 -11.19 -3.36
N THR A 294 20.70 -11.07 -4.33
CA THR A 294 20.04 -12.19 -5.01
C THR A 294 20.72 -12.50 -6.33
N GLU A 295 20.67 -13.75 -6.78
CA GLU A 295 21.20 -14.19 -8.07
C GLU A 295 20.56 -13.44 -9.25
N GLU A 296 19.30 -13.02 -9.12
CA GLU A 296 18.53 -12.25 -10.11
C GLU A 296 18.94 -10.76 -10.19
N GLY A 297 19.90 -10.30 -9.35
CA GLY A 297 20.32 -8.89 -9.35
C GLY A 297 19.28 -7.89 -8.85
N ARG A 298 18.27 -8.35 -8.14
CA ARG A 298 17.21 -7.51 -7.58
C ARG A 298 17.78 -6.43 -6.65
N PRO A 299 17.33 -5.17 -6.74
CA PRO A 299 17.77 -4.12 -5.83
C PRO A 299 17.36 -4.39 -4.39
N PRO A 300 18.12 -3.92 -3.39
CA PRO A 300 17.75 -4.05 -1.99
C PRO A 300 16.47 -3.27 -1.68
N MET A 301 15.62 -3.85 -0.83
CA MET A 301 14.39 -3.21 -0.37
C MET A 301 14.73 -2.10 0.63
N LYS A 302 14.47 -0.85 0.27
CA LYS A 302 14.78 0.30 1.15
C LYS A 302 13.67 0.54 2.16
N VAL A 303 14.04 0.80 3.41
CA VAL A 303 13.11 1.33 4.43
C VAL A 303 12.54 2.67 3.96
N GLY A 304 11.24 2.86 4.14
CA GLY A 304 10.49 4.00 3.63
C GLY A 304 9.87 3.81 2.24
N SER A 305 10.22 2.73 1.51
CA SER A 305 9.60 2.43 0.21
C SER A 305 8.14 2.06 0.39
N PHE A 306 7.31 2.48 -0.56
CA PHE A 306 5.93 2.05 -0.68
C PHE A 306 5.87 0.75 -1.48
N VAL A 307 5.08 -0.21 -1.01
CA VAL A 307 4.91 -1.52 -1.63
C VAL A 307 3.45 -1.90 -1.73
N GLN A 308 3.11 -2.61 -2.80
CA GLN A 308 1.86 -3.33 -2.95
C GLN A 308 2.08 -4.76 -2.47
N ALA A 309 1.09 -5.31 -1.79
CA ALA A 309 1.14 -6.64 -1.19
C ALA A 309 0.03 -7.52 -1.75
N GLU A 310 0.40 -8.70 -2.19
CA GLU A 310 -0.51 -9.79 -2.52
C GLU A 310 -0.32 -10.89 -1.49
N ILE A 311 -1.36 -11.13 -0.69
CA ILE A 311 -1.32 -12.08 0.43
C ILE A 311 -2.14 -13.30 0.03
N SER A 312 -1.56 -14.51 0.14
CA SER A 312 -2.29 -15.76 -0.04
C SER A 312 -3.31 -15.94 1.10
N GLY A 313 -4.58 -15.99 0.74
CA GLY A 313 -5.68 -16.21 1.65
C GLY A 313 -6.10 -17.68 1.71
N LYS A 314 -7.30 -17.93 2.28
CA LYS A 314 -7.91 -19.25 2.32
C LYS A 314 -8.30 -19.70 0.92
N THR A 315 -8.22 -21.01 0.68
CA THR A 315 -8.80 -21.64 -0.51
C THR A 315 -10.28 -21.92 -0.23
N LEU A 316 -11.15 -21.45 -1.11
CA LEU A 316 -12.56 -21.82 -1.14
C LEU A 316 -12.68 -23.10 -1.99
N GLU A 317 -13.28 -24.12 -1.44
CA GLU A 317 -13.50 -25.40 -2.12
C GLU A 317 -14.90 -25.44 -2.72
N ASP A 318 -15.06 -26.15 -3.85
CA ASP A 318 -16.34 -26.40 -4.52
C ASP A 318 -17.14 -25.12 -4.84
N VAL A 319 -16.45 -24.08 -5.33
CA VAL A 319 -17.07 -22.80 -5.70
C VAL A 319 -17.15 -22.59 -7.21
N TYR A 320 -17.98 -21.65 -7.64
CA TYR A 320 -18.11 -21.26 -9.05
C TYR A 320 -17.41 -19.93 -9.27
N VAL A 321 -16.45 -19.88 -10.22
CA VAL A 321 -15.75 -18.66 -10.61
C VAL A 321 -16.38 -18.11 -11.88
N ILE A 322 -16.92 -16.92 -11.78
CA ILE A 322 -17.73 -16.29 -12.83
C ILE A 322 -17.17 -14.89 -13.14
N PRO A 323 -17.05 -14.50 -14.41
CA PRO A 323 -16.69 -13.12 -14.76
C PRO A 323 -17.64 -12.10 -14.10
N ARG A 324 -17.08 -11.08 -13.43
CA ARG A 324 -17.85 -10.08 -12.69
C ARG A 324 -18.91 -9.37 -13.53
N VAL A 325 -18.64 -9.17 -14.81
CA VAL A 325 -19.56 -8.53 -15.76
C VAL A 325 -20.91 -9.24 -15.89
N LEU A 326 -20.98 -10.52 -15.53
CA LEU A 326 -22.19 -11.33 -15.61
C LEU A 326 -23.09 -11.21 -14.36
N LEU A 327 -22.56 -10.65 -13.26
CA LEU A 327 -23.35 -10.36 -12.06
C LEU A 327 -24.23 -9.12 -12.30
N ARG A 328 -25.51 -9.27 -12.18
CA ARG A 328 -26.50 -8.19 -12.40
C ARG A 328 -27.08 -7.74 -11.08
N GLU A 329 -27.24 -6.42 -10.94
CA GLU A 329 -27.77 -5.78 -9.73
C GLU A 329 -27.09 -6.21 -8.42
N ASN A 330 -25.89 -6.81 -8.52
CA ASN A 330 -25.14 -7.45 -7.41
C ASN A 330 -25.89 -8.60 -6.70
N GLU A 331 -26.89 -9.20 -7.34
CA GLU A 331 -27.75 -10.19 -6.71
C GLU A 331 -27.94 -11.47 -7.53
N TYR A 332 -27.92 -11.39 -8.87
CA TYR A 332 -28.26 -12.56 -9.70
C TYR A 332 -27.41 -12.69 -10.95
N VAL A 333 -27.37 -13.89 -11.47
CA VAL A 333 -26.84 -14.22 -12.79
C VAL A 333 -27.94 -14.79 -13.70
N LEU A 334 -27.70 -14.77 -15.00
CA LEU A 334 -28.61 -15.36 -15.97
C LEU A 334 -28.16 -16.78 -16.33
N LEU A 335 -29.04 -17.73 -16.15
CA LEU A 335 -28.89 -19.11 -16.59
C LEU A 335 -29.75 -19.36 -17.83
N VAL A 336 -29.43 -20.40 -18.57
CA VAL A 336 -30.26 -20.93 -19.65
C VAL A 336 -30.79 -22.29 -19.21
N ASP A 337 -32.10 -22.44 -19.15
CA ASP A 337 -32.77 -23.67 -18.77
C ASP A 337 -32.68 -24.76 -19.85
N GLY A 338 -33.28 -25.95 -19.60
CA GLY A 338 -33.29 -27.07 -20.55
C GLY A 338 -34.12 -26.82 -21.81
N GLU A 339 -35.01 -25.82 -21.79
CA GLU A 339 -35.90 -25.43 -22.88
C GLU A 339 -35.43 -24.19 -23.64
N ASN A 340 -34.21 -23.70 -23.34
CA ASN A 340 -33.58 -22.49 -23.89
C ASN A 340 -34.30 -21.19 -23.54
N TYR A 341 -34.78 -21.04 -22.29
CA TYR A 341 -35.26 -19.80 -21.75
C TYR A 341 -34.26 -19.23 -20.75
N LEU A 342 -34.23 -17.89 -20.62
CA LEU A 342 -33.43 -17.22 -19.60
C LEU A 342 -34.09 -17.32 -18.23
N GLU A 343 -33.34 -17.83 -17.25
CA GLU A 343 -33.73 -17.89 -15.83
C GLU A 343 -32.84 -16.96 -15.02
N ARG A 344 -33.42 -16.17 -14.11
CA ARG A 344 -32.66 -15.38 -13.13
C ARG A 344 -32.39 -16.24 -11.91
N LYS A 345 -31.12 -16.39 -11.57
CA LYS A 345 -30.71 -17.16 -10.39
C LYS A 345 -29.98 -16.27 -9.41
N SER A 346 -30.60 -16.09 -8.23
CA SER A 346 -29.94 -15.36 -7.13
C SER A 346 -28.73 -16.15 -6.62
N VAL A 347 -27.61 -15.45 -6.45
CA VAL A 347 -26.33 -16.04 -6.04
C VAL A 347 -25.80 -15.36 -4.79
N ASN A 348 -25.09 -16.14 -3.96
CA ASN A 348 -24.34 -15.61 -2.84
C ASN A 348 -22.87 -15.47 -3.24
N VAL A 349 -22.37 -14.23 -3.31
CA VAL A 349 -20.99 -13.94 -3.64
C VAL A 349 -20.17 -14.05 -2.37
N ALA A 350 -19.31 -15.07 -2.29
CA ALA A 350 -18.39 -15.27 -1.18
C ALA A 350 -17.17 -14.34 -1.29
N TRP A 351 -16.67 -14.14 -2.51
CA TRP A 351 -15.52 -13.26 -2.79
C TRP A 351 -15.68 -12.57 -4.14
N GLU A 352 -15.19 -11.34 -4.24
CA GLU A 352 -15.16 -10.62 -5.51
C GLU A 352 -13.81 -9.94 -5.75
N THR A 353 -13.44 -9.90 -7.02
CA THR A 353 -12.28 -9.15 -7.52
C THR A 353 -12.73 -8.19 -8.62
N ASP A 354 -11.78 -7.47 -9.21
CA ASP A 354 -12.08 -6.58 -10.33
C ASP A 354 -12.59 -7.36 -11.56
N ASP A 355 -12.14 -8.61 -11.76
CA ASP A 355 -12.40 -9.41 -12.94
C ASP A 355 -13.42 -10.52 -12.72
N VAL A 356 -13.41 -11.16 -11.55
CA VAL A 356 -14.22 -12.35 -11.27
C VAL A 356 -14.94 -12.26 -9.93
N ILE A 357 -16.06 -12.96 -9.82
CA ILE A 357 -16.79 -13.25 -8.60
C ILE A 357 -16.70 -14.73 -8.28
N VAL A 358 -16.64 -15.06 -7.02
CA VAL A 358 -16.64 -16.42 -6.49
C VAL A 358 -17.94 -16.66 -5.75
N VAL A 359 -18.73 -17.59 -6.24
CA VAL A 359 -20.07 -17.90 -5.75
C VAL A 359 -20.04 -19.24 -4.99
N ASP A 360 -20.47 -19.23 -3.72
CA ASP A 360 -20.53 -20.40 -2.86
C ASP A 360 -21.93 -21.07 -2.82
N ARG A 361 -22.98 -20.31 -3.12
CA ARG A 361 -24.36 -20.79 -3.07
C ARG A 361 -25.23 -20.12 -4.12
N GLY A 362 -26.27 -20.88 -4.56
CA GLY A 362 -27.26 -20.40 -5.52
C GLY A 362 -27.10 -21.03 -6.91
N LEU A 363 -26.00 -21.74 -7.19
CA LEU A 363 -25.74 -22.44 -8.44
C LEU A 363 -25.57 -23.94 -8.20
N SER A 364 -25.77 -24.71 -9.29
CA SER A 364 -25.61 -26.16 -9.27
C SER A 364 -24.67 -26.61 -10.39
N ALA A 365 -23.93 -27.71 -10.13
CA ALA A 365 -23.07 -28.28 -11.15
C ALA A 365 -23.89 -28.70 -12.40
N GLY A 366 -23.52 -28.18 -13.54
CA GLY A 366 -24.22 -28.42 -14.79
C GLY A 366 -25.18 -27.33 -15.24
N ASP A 367 -25.44 -26.32 -14.41
CA ASP A 367 -26.20 -25.11 -14.81
C ASP A 367 -25.49 -24.47 -16.00
N LYS A 368 -26.26 -23.93 -16.95
CA LYS A 368 -25.71 -23.26 -18.14
C LYS A 368 -25.73 -21.74 -17.92
N LEU A 369 -24.56 -21.18 -17.62
CA LEU A 369 -24.41 -19.74 -17.45
C LEU A 369 -24.42 -19.02 -18.78
N CYS A 370 -25.27 -17.98 -18.91
CA CYS A 370 -25.31 -17.08 -20.06
C CYS A 370 -24.11 -16.13 -20.03
N LEU A 371 -23.19 -16.25 -20.98
CA LEU A 371 -21.99 -15.41 -21.10
C LEU A 371 -22.25 -14.13 -21.91
N THR A 372 -23.33 -14.09 -22.70
CA THR A 372 -23.66 -12.94 -23.53
C THR A 372 -24.36 -11.88 -22.70
N GLU A 373 -23.90 -10.66 -22.83
CA GLU A 373 -24.56 -9.53 -22.19
C GLU A 373 -25.89 -9.20 -22.93
N VAL A 374 -27.01 -9.66 -22.38
CA VAL A 374 -28.35 -9.40 -22.93
C VAL A 374 -28.91 -8.16 -22.24
N PRO A 375 -29.03 -7.00 -22.92
CA PRO A 375 -29.68 -5.83 -22.37
C PRO A 375 -31.18 -6.12 -22.16
N PHE A 376 -31.72 -5.73 -20.99
CA PHE A 376 -33.13 -5.89 -20.65
C PHE A 376 -33.63 -7.35 -20.65
N ALA A 377 -32.76 -8.31 -20.27
CA ALA A 377 -33.17 -9.70 -20.17
C ALA A 377 -34.37 -9.87 -19.23
N LEU A 378 -35.47 -10.33 -19.77
CA LEU A 378 -36.65 -10.70 -18.99
C LEU A 378 -36.56 -12.20 -18.64
N GLU A 379 -37.04 -12.54 -17.46
CA GLU A 379 -37.19 -13.94 -17.06
C GLU A 379 -38.16 -14.66 -18.00
N GLY A 380 -37.81 -15.86 -18.43
CA GLY A 380 -38.62 -16.61 -19.39
C GLY A 380 -38.46 -16.15 -20.85
N TRP A 381 -37.43 -15.35 -21.19
CA TRP A 381 -37.21 -14.94 -22.57
C TRP A 381 -36.55 -16.05 -23.36
N PRO A 382 -37.11 -16.48 -24.54
CA PRO A 382 -36.50 -17.50 -25.36
C PRO A 382 -35.19 -17.02 -25.98
N VAL A 383 -34.17 -17.87 -26.00
CA VAL A 383 -32.86 -17.57 -26.55
C VAL A 383 -32.37 -18.71 -27.48
N ASN A 384 -31.58 -18.36 -28.45
CA ASN A 384 -30.86 -19.35 -29.29
C ASN A 384 -29.49 -19.56 -28.66
N VAL A 385 -29.26 -20.78 -28.17
CA VAL A 385 -28.02 -21.12 -27.45
C VAL A 385 -26.97 -21.61 -28.43
N THR A 386 -25.84 -20.94 -28.48
CA THR A 386 -24.62 -21.41 -29.16
C THR A 386 -23.66 -21.90 -28.07
N ASN A 387 -23.23 -23.17 -28.18
CA ASN A 387 -22.25 -23.75 -27.27
C ASN A 387 -20.86 -23.13 -27.50
N GLU A 388 -20.12 -22.98 -26.44
CA GLU A 388 -18.77 -22.39 -26.37
C GLU A 388 -17.68 -23.28 -27.00
N SER A 389 -17.95 -23.97 -28.08
CA SER A 389 -16.91 -24.72 -28.83
C SER A 389 -16.09 -23.76 -29.69
N GLY A 390 -15.26 -22.91 -29.08
CA GLY A 390 -14.32 -22.07 -29.80
C GLY A 390 -13.99 -20.67 -29.29
N ILE A 391 -14.52 -20.24 -28.17
CA ILE A 391 -14.09 -18.99 -27.54
C ILE A 391 -13.30 -19.32 -26.26
N GLU A 392 -12.00 -19.49 -26.43
CA GLU A 392 -11.04 -19.39 -25.33
C GLU A 392 -11.23 -17.99 -24.73
N ILE A 393 -11.86 -17.91 -23.55
CA ILE A 393 -11.76 -16.70 -22.74
C ILE A 393 -10.29 -16.60 -22.42
N ALA A 394 -9.61 -15.64 -23.05
CA ALA A 394 -8.23 -15.33 -22.75
C ALA A 394 -8.13 -15.11 -21.24
N ALA A 395 -7.74 -16.16 -20.55
CA ALA A 395 -7.22 -16.05 -19.21
C ALA A 395 -6.06 -15.09 -19.32
N VAL A 396 -6.19 -13.98 -18.58
CA VAL A 396 -5.09 -13.17 -18.07
C VAL A 396 -3.90 -13.02 -19.01
N VAL A 397 -3.85 -11.84 -19.59
CA VAL A 397 -2.70 -11.18 -20.18
C VAL A 397 -1.37 -11.85 -19.80
N ASP A 398 -0.86 -12.70 -20.69
CA ASP A 398 0.55 -13.03 -20.76
C ASP A 398 1.25 -11.82 -21.41
N GLU A 399 1.96 -11.05 -20.62
CA GLU A 399 2.66 -9.82 -20.98
C GLU A 399 3.89 -10.09 -21.88
N SER A 400 3.99 -11.27 -22.49
CA SER A 400 5.15 -11.69 -23.30
C SER A 400 4.88 -11.93 -24.78
N ALA A 401 3.79 -11.43 -25.37
CA ALA A 401 3.57 -11.55 -26.82
C ALA A 401 3.98 -10.27 -27.59
N PRO A 402 4.78 -10.38 -28.68
CA PRO A 402 5.26 -9.22 -29.41
C PRO A 402 4.13 -8.47 -30.11
N ALA A 403 4.15 -7.15 -29.97
CA ALA A 403 3.22 -6.18 -30.52
C ALA A 403 2.90 -6.42 -32.01
N ARG A 404 1.68 -6.82 -32.31
CA ARG A 404 1.12 -6.72 -33.66
C ARG A 404 0.79 -5.26 -33.93
N THR A 405 1.47 -4.68 -34.90
CA THR A 405 1.25 -3.32 -35.41
C THR A 405 -0.20 -3.14 -35.86
N ARG A 406 -0.97 -2.38 -35.07
CA ARG A 406 -2.26 -1.82 -35.48
C ARG A 406 -2.01 -0.57 -36.31
N PRO A 407 -2.82 -0.32 -37.37
CA PRO A 407 -2.76 0.96 -38.06
C PRO A 407 -3.11 2.11 -37.10
N PRO A 408 -2.52 3.30 -37.28
CA PRO A 408 -2.61 4.38 -36.30
C PRO A 408 -4.06 4.86 -36.15
N ARG A 409 -4.60 4.63 -34.97
CA ARG A 409 -5.84 5.25 -34.49
C ARG A 409 -5.47 6.66 -34.02
N ALA A 410 -6.18 7.65 -34.48
CA ALA A 410 -6.00 9.03 -34.08
C ALA A 410 -5.97 9.18 -32.54
N PRO A 411 -5.08 10.01 -31.99
CA PRO A 411 -4.93 10.14 -30.55
C PRO A 411 -6.14 10.80 -29.94
N ALA A 412 -6.78 10.09 -28.97
CA ALA A 412 -7.74 10.68 -28.05
C ALA A 412 -6.97 11.56 -27.06
N GLY A 413 -7.23 12.84 -27.12
CA GLY A 413 -6.97 13.98 -26.28
C GLY A 413 -6.22 13.82 -24.96
N GLY A 414 -4.89 14.07 -25.04
CA GLY A 414 -4.14 14.70 -23.97
C GLY A 414 -3.79 16.10 -24.43
N GLY A 415 -4.59 17.10 -24.02
CA GLY A 415 -4.51 18.45 -24.56
C GLY A 415 -3.32 19.24 -24.08
N GLY A 416 -2.17 19.10 -24.73
CA GLY A 416 -1.10 20.10 -24.69
C GLY A 416 -1.40 21.26 -25.67
N ILE A 417 -0.77 22.45 -25.49
CA ILE A 417 -0.90 23.63 -26.36
C ILE A 417 -0.78 23.22 -27.82
N SER A 418 0.12 22.30 -28.15
CA SER A 418 0.37 21.80 -29.50
C SER A 418 -0.88 21.23 -30.18
N SER A 419 -1.69 20.42 -29.50
CA SER A 419 -2.90 19.82 -30.09
C SER A 419 -4.03 20.84 -30.35
N VAL A 420 -4.12 21.86 -29.50
CA VAL A 420 -5.08 22.94 -29.66
C VAL A 420 -4.68 23.84 -30.84
N VAL A 421 -3.41 24.17 -30.95
CA VAL A 421 -2.84 24.97 -32.05
C VAL A 421 -2.98 24.25 -33.38
N ASP A 422 -2.67 22.94 -33.43
CA ASP A 422 -2.85 22.15 -34.65
C ASP A 422 -4.32 22.10 -35.09
N GLY A 423 -5.25 22.04 -34.12
CA GLY A 423 -6.69 22.12 -34.40
C GLY A 423 -7.11 23.47 -34.99
N LEU A 424 -6.59 24.56 -34.46
CA LEU A 424 -6.87 25.93 -34.99
C LEU A 424 -6.28 26.15 -36.40
N ILE A 425 -5.08 25.69 -36.65
CA ILE A 425 -4.44 25.77 -37.99
C ILE A 425 -5.21 24.93 -39.02
N ALA A 426 -5.67 23.75 -38.63
CA ALA A 426 -6.46 22.87 -39.49
C ALA A 426 -7.82 23.47 -39.86
N VAL A 427 -8.48 24.15 -38.93
CA VAL A 427 -9.77 24.82 -39.15
C VAL A 427 -9.59 26.06 -40.08
N GLY A 428 -8.52 26.81 -39.90
CA GLY A 428 -8.22 27.99 -40.76
C GLY A 428 -7.78 27.64 -42.19
N GLY A 429 -7.18 26.46 -42.39
CA GLY A 429 -6.72 25.98 -43.69
C GLY A 429 -5.90 27.01 -44.49
N ASP A 430 -6.06 27.02 -45.82
CA ASP A 430 -5.33 27.92 -46.72
C ASP A 430 -5.78 29.39 -46.65
N LYS A 431 -6.86 29.68 -45.97
CA LYS A 431 -7.37 31.07 -45.82
C LYS A 431 -6.79 31.81 -44.62
N LEU A 432 -5.99 31.13 -43.79
CA LEU A 432 -5.41 31.74 -42.59
C LEU A 432 -4.34 32.78 -42.96
N PRO A 433 -4.43 34.01 -42.44
CA PRO A 433 -3.42 35.04 -42.65
C PRO A 433 -2.03 34.60 -42.18
N ALA A 434 -0.99 34.89 -42.96
CA ALA A 434 0.38 34.48 -42.67
C ALA A 434 0.87 34.94 -41.29
N GLU A 435 0.43 36.12 -40.83
CA GLU A 435 0.78 36.67 -39.50
C GLU A 435 0.16 35.87 -38.37
N LEU A 436 -1.09 35.46 -38.51
CA LEU A 436 -1.83 34.70 -37.50
C LEU A 436 -1.31 33.26 -37.42
N LYS A 437 -0.95 32.68 -38.58
CA LYS A 437 -0.29 31.39 -38.68
C LYS A 437 1.07 31.37 -37.98
N ALA A 438 1.89 32.42 -38.18
CA ALA A 438 3.19 32.57 -37.51
C ALA A 438 3.05 32.69 -35.98
N LYS A 439 2.04 33.42 -35.47
CA LYS A 439 1.75 33.52 -34.03
C LYS A 439 1.30 32.17 -33.44
N LEU A 440 0.52 31.39 -34.18
CA LEU A 440 0.09 30.04 -33.74
C LEU A 440 1.27 29.06 -33.72
N GLU A 441 2.17 29.12 -34.71
CA GLU A 441 3.38 28.29 -34.74
C GLU A 441 4.38 28.66 -33.63
N ASP A 442 4.52 29.95 -33.30
CA ASP A 442 5.34 30.41 -32.15
C ASP A 442 4.79 29.92 -30.82
N LEU A 443 3.47 29.90 -30.65
CA LEU A 443 2.81 29.29 -29.50
C LEU A 443 3.08 27.78 -29.37
N LYS A 444 3.16 27.06 -30.47
CA LYS A 444 3.48 25.64 -30.49
C LYS A 444 4.92 25.38 -30.03
N THR A 445 5.84 26.29 -30.39
CA THR A 445 7.26 26.18 -30.09
C THR A 445 7.59 26.64 -28.66
N SER A 446 6.93 27.71 -28.17
CA SER A 446 7.19 28.31 -26.85
C SER A 446 6.52 27.57 -25.70
N ASN A 447 5.47 26.77 -25.95
CA ASN A 447 4.67 26.06 -24.97
C ASN A 447 4.17 26.91 -23.79
N ASP A 448 3.97 28.21 -24.01
CA ASP A 448 3.60 29.21 -23.01
C ASP A 448 2.09 29.45 -23.00
N PHE A 449 1.41 28.92 -21.97
CA PHE A 449 -0.04 29.01 -21.81
C PHE A 449 -0.55 30.46 -21.65
N SER A 450 0.29 31.38 -21.18
CA SER A 450 -0.14 32.78 -20.94
C SER A 450 -0.39 33.54 -22.24
N LYS A 451 0.28 33.18 -23.33
CA LYS A 451 0.14 33.76 -24.65
C LYS A 451 -1.02 33.14 -25.48
N MET A 452 -1.58 32.03 -25.02
CA MET A 452 -2.61 31.30 -25.78
C MET A 452 -3.96 32.04 -25.86
N LEU A 453 -4.37 32.70 -24.77
CA LEU A 453 -5.67 33.41 -24.71
C LEU A 453 -5.79 34.56 -25.72
N PRO A 454 -4.82 35.48 -25.81
CA PRO A 454 -4.89 36.57 -26.79
C PRO A 454 -4.84 36.08 -28.24
N VAL A 455 -3.97 35.12 -28.58
CA VAL A 455 -3.86 34.60 -29.97
C VAL A 455 -5.09 33.79 -30.37
N ARG A 456 -5.69 33.08 -29.45
CA ARG A 456 -6.97 32.40 -29.69
C ARG A 456 -8.10 33.39 -29.89
N GLY A 457 -8.11 34.54 -29.19
CA GLY A 457 -9.07 35.61 -29.39
C GLY A 457 -8.99 36.20 -30.79
N GLU A 458 -7.77 36.56 -31.24
CA GLU A 458 -7.54 37.05 -32.61
C GLU A 458 -7.96 36.04 -33.68
N PHE A 459 -7.75 34.73 -33.43
CA PHE A 459 -8.19 33.68 -34.35
C PHE A 459 -9.73 33.56 -34.42
N LEU A 460 -10.42 33.66 -33.27
CA LEU A 460 -11.89 33.58 -33.24
C LEU A 460 -12.54 34.76 -33.94
N GLU A 461 -12.02 36.00 -33.73
CA GLU A 461 -12.49 37.19 -34.44
C GLU A 461 -12.27 37.08 -35.96
N TRP A 462 -11.13 36.55 -36.38
CA TRP A 462 -10.84 36.31 -37.79
C TRP A 462 -11.76 35.23 -38.39
N ALA A 463 -12.03 34.13 -37.65
CA ALA A 463 -12.88 33.03 -38.10
C ALA A 463 -14.36 33.49 -38.24
N GLU A 464 -14.85 34.28 -37.31
CA GLU A 464 -16.17 34.92 -37.38
C GLU A 464 -16.31 35.87 -38.58
N ALA A 465 -15.30 36.68 -38.84
CA ALA A 465 -15.23 37.58 -40.00
C ALA A 465 -15.19 36.86 -41.36
N ASN A 466 -14.81 35.59 -41.40
CA ASN A 466 -14.70 34.77 -42.61
C ASN A 466 -15.71 33.62 -42.70
N ASP A 467 -16.74 33.59 -41.83
CA ASP A 467 -17.84 32.60 -41.80
C ASP A 467 -17.35 31.15 -41.62
N ILE A 468 -16.31 30.96 -40.77
CA ILE A 468 -15.72 29.67 -40.47
C ILE A 468 -16.21 29.18 -39.09
N GLU A 469 -16.95 28.07 -39.09
CA GLU A 469 -17.40 27.44 -37.84
C GLU A 469 -16.22 26.81 -37.09
N VAL A 470 -15.91 27.32 -35.90
CA VAL A 470 -14.91 26.75 -35.00
C VAL A 470 -15.56 25.80 -34.03
N PRO A 471 -15.20 24.50 -33.98
CA PRO A 471 -15.78 23.54 -33.03
C PRO A 471 -15.53 24.02 -31.59
N THR A 472 -16.56 24.36 -30.86
CA THR A 472 -16.49 24.66 -29.42
C THR A 472 -16.25 23.37 -28.68
N GLY A 473 -14.99 23.06 -28.35
CA GLY A 473 -14.60 21.94 -27.48
C GLY A 473 -15.32 22.08 -26.13
N GLY A 474 -16.00 21.00 -25.72
CA GLY A 474 -16.90 20.92 -24.57
C GLY A 474 -16.28 21.47 -23.30
N GLY A 475 -16.76 22.62 -22.88
CA GLY A 475 -16.52 23.19 -21.57
C GLY A 475 -17.42 22.54 -20.53
N GLY A 476 -16.83 21.95 -19.51
CA GLY A 476 -17.53 21.41 -18.36
C GLY A 476 -18.41 22.45 -17.68
N ARG A 477 -19.64 22.10 -17.43
CA ARG A 477 -20.62 22.86 -16.65
C ARG A 477 -20.09 23.06 -15.22
N GLY A 478 -19.61 24.27 -14.91
CA GLY A 478 -19.40 24.74 -13.54
C GLY A 478 -20.71 25.11 -12.91
N GLY A 479 -21.09 24.39 -11.85
CA GLY A 479 -22.26 24.67 -11.04
C GLY A 479 -22.11 25.99 -10.28
N ARG A 480 -23.09 26.86 -10.39
CA ARG A 480 -23.36 27.99 -9.51
C ARG A 480 -23.75 27.48 -8.12
N GLY A 481 -23.06 27.89 -7.09
CA GLY A 481 -23.47 27.77 -5.71
C GLY A 481 -23.09 29.05 -4.97
N GLY A 482 -24.14 29.72 -4.53
CA GLY A 482 -24.29 31.02 -3.96
C GLY A 482 -23.59 31.21 -2.62
N GLY A 483 -23.43 32.48 -2.29
CA GLY A 483 -22.79 33.02 -1.15
C GLY A 483 -23.53 32.83 0.17
N GLY A 484 -22.79 33.13 1.26
CA GLY A 484 -23.30 33.18 2.61
C GLY A 484 -22.18 33.49 3.56
N GLY A 485 -22.06 34.73 3.96
CA GLY A 485 -21.09 35.18 4.95
C GLY A 485 -21.45 34.73 6.36
N GLY A 486 -20.50 34.82 7.29
CA GLY A 486 -20.72 34.58 8.70
C GLY A 486 -19.43 34.67 9.50
N ARG A 487 -19.28 35.84 10.11
CA ARG A 487 -18.31 36.24 11.14
C ARG A 487 -18.37 35.39 12.43
N GLY A 488 -17.28 35.44 13.17
CA GLY A 488 -17.16 35.23 14.61
C GLY A 488 -16.34 33.97 14.90
N GLY A 489 -15.16 33.99 15.52
CA GLY A 489 -14.85 34.63 16.80
C GLY A 489 -14.78 33.58 17.88
N PHE A 490 -13.65 33.11 18.20
CA PHE A 490 -12.91 32.79 19.43
C PHE A 490 -11.89 31.70 19.16
#